data_557b738691044ff3410b21dd6cc90c32
#
_entry.id   557b738691044ff3410b21dd6cc90c32
#
_cell.length_a   1.000
_cell.length_b   1.000
_cell.length_c   1.000
_cell.angle_alpha   90.00
_cell.angle_beta   90.00
_cell.angle_gamma   90.00
#
_symmetry.space_group_name_H-M   'P 1'
#
loop_
_entity.id
_entity.type
_entity.pdbx_description
1 polymer ?
#
loop_
_entity_poly.entity_id
_entity_poly.type
_entity_poly.pdbx_seq_one_letter_code
_entity_poly.pdbx_strand_id
1 'polypeptide(L)'
;MKFQTKKVPALLFALLASSQTLAQDDFKVCWSIYAGWMPWAYANQSGIIDKWADKYDINIEVVQINDYVESMNQYTAGQFDACTMAQMDALTIPAVGGVDSTVLIAGDYSDGNDAIILMNKDELSDIKGQDVNLVEYSVSHYLLARGLETVGMSERDVQVVNTSDADLVSVFGSGDVTATVTWNPLVSEILSMPKTHSVFDSSMIPGEIIDGLIVNTETLKANPALGKALTGAWFEIMAEMSGDSDSAKEVRTLMAEAAETDLAGYDAQLAKTHMYYTPAAALELVNSPKLVDTMTHVAEFSFEHGLLGEGAPSADIVGIEMPAGIYGDPNNIKLRFDNTYMQMAADGQL
;
A
#
# COMPACT_ATOMS: atom_id res chain seq x y z
N MET A 1 -31.82 88.92 -4.47
CA MET A 1 -31.86 87.59 -3.92
C MET A 1 -31.03 86.68 -4.85
N LYS A 2 -29.83 86.29 -4.43
CA LYS A 2 -28.96 85.41 -5.23
C LYS A 2 -29.04 84.02 -4.68
N PHE A 3 -29.53 83.05 -5.50
CA PHE A 3 -29.51 81.61 -5.15
C PHE A 3 -28.12 81.01 -5.43
N GLN A 4 -27.49 80.48 -4.38
CA GLN A 4 -26.30 79.68 -4.49
C GLN A 4 -26.65 78.20 -4.66
N THR A 5 -26.30 77.61 -5.76
CA THR A 5 -26.38 76.17 -6.02
C THR A 5 -25.23 75.46 -5.37
N LYS A 6 -25.49 74.62 -4.37
CA LYS A 6 -24.49 73.71 -3.76
C LYS A 6 -24.28 72.48 -4.67
N LYS A 7 -23.06 72.29 -5.13
CA LYS A 7 -22.62 71.06 -5.83
C LYS A 7 -22.41 69.97 -4.80
N VAL A 8 -23.10 68.81 -4.97
CA VAL A 8 -22.90 67.58 -4.21
C VAL A 8 -21.82 66.79 -4.94
N PRO A 9 -20.73 66.32 -4.29
CA PRO A 9 -19.74 65.44 -4.93
C PRO A 9 -20.32 64.01 -5.01
N ALA A 10 -20.31 63.41 -6.20
CA ALA A 10 -20.60 62.03 -6.43
C ALA A 10 -19.44 61.15 -5.90
N LEU A 11 -19.74 60.38 -4.87
CA LEU A 11 -18.78 59.41 -4.33
C LEU A 11 -18.83 58.16 -5.26
N LEU A 12 -17.74 57.96 -6.00
CA LEU A 12 -17.52 56.75 -6.79
C LEU A 12 -17.12 55.60 -5.80
N PHE A 13 -18.07 54.68 -5.54
CA PHE A 13 -17.75 53.42 -4.87
C PHE A 13 -17.05 52.49 -5.89
N ALA A 14 -15.72 52.37 -5.78
CA ALA A 14 -14.97 51.32 -6.47
C ALA A 14 -15.25 50.01 -5.71
N LEU A 15 -16.02 49.11 -6.31
CA LEU A 15 -16.10 47.72 -5.88
C LEU A 15 -14.76 47.05 -6.19
N LEU A 16 -13.92 46.89 -5.18
CA LEU A 16 -12.78 45.95 -5.20
C LEU A 16 -13.39 44.54 -5.14
N ALA A 17 -13.54 43.90 -6.28
CA ALA A 17 -13.73 42.46 -6.35
C ALA A 17 -12.43 41.83 -5.86
N SER A 18 -12.36 41.50 -4.57
CA SER A 18 -11.35 40.58 -4.05
C SER A 18 -11.64 39.23 -4.68
N SER A 19 -10.85 38.83 -5.68
CA SER A 19 -10.73 37.44 -6.08
C SER A 19 -10.18 36.71 -4.85
N GLN A 20 -11.04 36.01 -4.10
CA GLN A 20 -10.60 34.97 -3.20
C GLN A 20 -10.02 33.87 -4.09
N THR A 21 -8.73 33.77 -4.18
CA THR A 21 -8.06 32.53 -4.54
C THR A 21 -8.51 31.54 -3.46
N LEU A 22 -9.40 30.62 -3.80
CA LEU A 22 -9.64 29.44 -2.99
C LEU A 22 -8.27 28.77 -2.84
N ALA A 23 -7.84 28.54 -1.60
CA ALA A 23 -6.66 27.71 -1.36
C ALA A 23 -6.96 26.35 -1.97
N GLN A 24 -6.01 25.80 -2.74
CA GLN A 24 -6.09 24.41 -3.19
C GLN A 24 -6.09 23.51 -1.96
N ASP A 25 -6.83 22.39 -2.03
CA ASP A 25 -6.80 21.38 -0.99
C ASP A 25 -5.46 20.63 -1.03
N ASP A 26 -4.80 20.53 0.12
CA ASP A 26 -3.48 19.88 0.27
C ASP A 26 -3.68 18.47 0.82
N PHE A 27 -3.07 17.47 0.17
CA PHE A 27 -3.12 16.07 0.56
C PHE A 27 -1.73 15.46 0.68
N LYS A 28 -1.59 14.49 1.61
CA LYS A 28 -0.35 13.76 1.82
C LYS A 28 -0.55 12.27 1.64
N VAL A 29 0.34 11.67 0.86
CA VAL A 29 0.35 10.24 0.57
C VAL A 29 1.66 9.64 1.06
N CYS A 30 1.61 8.61 1.91
CA CYS A 30 2.81 7.87 2.31
C CYS A 30 2.98 6.56 1.53
N TRP A 31 4.22 6.15 1.39
CA TRP A 31 4.60 4.85 0.87
C TRP A 31 5.91 4.39 1.51
N SER A 32 6.16 3.08 1.54
CA SER A 32 7.41 2.49 2.00
C SER A 32 8.06 1.63 0.91
N ILE A 33 9.30 1.19 1.13
CA ILE A 33 10.07 0.46 0.13
C ILE A 33 9.54 -0.97 -0.03
N TYR A 34 8.96 -1.25 -1.20
CA TYR A 34 8.50 -2.54 -1.68
C TYR A 34 8.51 -2.53 -3.21
N ALA A 35 8.85 -3.64 -3.85
CA ALA A 35 9.01 -3.68 -5.30
C ALA A 35 7.79 -3.17 -6.07
N GLY A 36 6.57 -3.52 -5.63
CA GLY A 36 5.31 -3.08 -6.22
C GLY A 36 4.95 -1.61 -5.94
N TRP A 37 5.61 -0.96 -4.95
CA TRP A 37 5.34 0.45 -4.61
C TRP A 37 6.39 1.42 -5.13
N MET A 38 7.48 0.95 -5.74
CA MET A 38 8.49 1.81 -6.37
C MET A 38 7.94 2.78 -7.42
N PRO A 39 6.79 2.51 -8.09
CA PRO A 39 6.12 3.50 -8.92
C PRO A 39 5.84 4.84 -8.24
N TRP A 40 5.63 4.86 -6.92
CA TRP A 40 5.44 6.11 -6.16
C TRP A 40 6.71 6.95 -6.02
N ALA A 41 7.90 6.32 -5.99
CA ALA A 41 9.16 7.05 -6.10
C ALA A 41 9.27 7.77 -7.46
N TYR A 42 8.92 7.07 -8.54
CA TYR A 42 8.91 7.63 -9.89
C TYR A 42 7.85 8.73 -10.07
N ALA A 43 6.68 8.60 -9.42
CA ALA A 43 5.60 9.59 -9.47
C ALA A 43 6.07 11.01 -9.12
N ASN A 44 6.92 11.13 -8.07
CA ASN A 44 7.51 12.39 -7.67
C ASN A 44 8.56 12.91 -8.65
N GLN A 45 9.44 12.01 -9.13
CA GLN A 45 10.57 12.39 -9.99
C GLN A 45 10.13 12.80 -11.39
N SER A 46 9.09 12.15 -11.93
CA SER A 46 8.57 12.39 -13.29
C SER A 46 7.68 13.62 -13.41
N GLY A 47 7.16 14.15 -12.28
CA GLY A 47 6.13 15.18 -12.28
C GLY A 47 4.72 14.67 -12.66
N ILE A 48 4.52 13.36 -12.75
CA ILE A 48 3.20 12.79 -13.08
C ILE A 48 2.19 13.13 -11.98
N ILE A 49 2.61 13.09 -10.70
CA ILE A 49 1.72 13.42 -9.60
C ILE A 49 1.27 14.88 -9.68
N ASP A 50 2.18 15.82 -9.94
CA ASP A 50 1.86 17.24 -10.10
C ASP A 50 0.92 17.47 -11.27
N LYS A 51 1.17 16.83 -12.42
CA LYS A 51 0.29 16.90 -13.60
C LYS A 51 -1.15 16.51 -13.27
N TRP A 52 -1.35 15.42 -12.53
CA TRP A 52 -2.69 14.95 -12.17
C TRP A 52 -3.33 15.78 -11.06
N ALA A 53 -2.54 16.27 -10.11
CA ALA A 53 -2.98 17.20 -9.07
C ALA A 53 -3.45 18.54 -9.70
N ASP A 54 -2.67 19.12 -10.59
CA ASP A 54 -3.01 20.35 -11.34
C ASP A 54 -4.31 20.19 -12.15
N LYS A 55 -4.50 19.02 -12.76
CA LYS A 55 -5.72 18.72 -13.56
C LYS A 55 -6.98 18.86 -12.73
N TYR A 56 -6.92 18.57 -11.43
CA TYR A 56 -8.05 18.59 -10.52
C TYR A 56 -8.01 19.74 -9.50
N ASP A 57 -7.08 20.69 -9.67
CA ASP A 57 -6.93 21.90 -8.82
C ASP A 57 -6.70 21.55 -7.33
N ILE A 58 -5.84 20.54 -7.05
CA ILE A 58 -5.41 20.10 -5.72
C ILE A 58 -3.90 20.02 -5.65
N ASN A 59 -3.34 19.89 -4.44
CA ASN A 59 -1.93 19.60 -4.19
C ASN A 59 -1.78 18.21 -3.58
N ILE A 60 -0.79 17.43 -4.03
CA ILE A 60 -0.49 16.10 -3.48
C ILE A 60 1.00 16.02 -3.17
N GLU A 61 1.34 15.80 -1.91
CA GLU A 61 2.69 15.51 -1.45
C GLU A 61 2.85 13.99 -1.27
N VAL A 62 3.77 13.35 -1.99
CA VAL A 62 4.07 11.92 -1.86
C VAL A 62 5.36 11.75 -1.05
N VAL A 63 5.29 11.07 0.08
CA VAL A 63 6.34 10.98 1.09
C VAL A 63 6.76 9.53 1.32
N GLN A 64 8.04 9.24 1.18
CA GLN A 64 8.61 7.96 1.55
C GLN A 64 8.83 7.88 3.06
N ILE A 65 8.35 6.80 3.68
CA ILE A 65 8.61 6.44 5.08
C ILE A 65 9.34 5.10 5.07
N ASN A 66 10.55 5.06 5.61
CA ASN A 66 11.40 3.86 5.51
C ASN A 66 10.97 2.70 6.42
N ASP A 67 10.24 2.97 7.50
CA ASP A 67 9.66 1.97 8.37
C ASP A 67 8.19 1.76 7.98
N TYR A 68 7.85 0.55 7.59
CA TYR A 68 6.53 0.21 7.06
C TYR A 68 5.43 0.38 8.11
N VAL A 69 5.63 -0.11 9.34
CA VAL A 69 4.63 0.01 10.41
C VAL A 69 4.47 1.47 10.83
N GLU A 70 5.55 2.23 10.86
CA GLU A 70 5.49 3.66 11.16
C GLU A 70 4.67 4.41 10.11
N SER A 71 4.77 4.05 8.81
CA SER A 71 3.95 4.66 7.76
C SER A 71 2.46 4.45 8.01
N MET A 72 2.06 3.23 8.39
CA MET A 72 0.66 2.89 8.73
C MET A 72 0.19 3.55 10.03
N ASN A 73 1.07 3.66 11.04
CA ASN A 73 0.76 4.37 12.28
C ASN A 73 0.51 5.86 12.04
N GLN A 74 1.33 6.50 11.20
CA GLN A 74 1.15 7.90 10.84
C GLN A 74 -0.14 8.12 10.02
N TYR A 75 -0.48 7.20 9.10
CA TYR A 75 -1.77 7.21 8.40
C TYR A 75 -2.93 7.04 9.40
N THR A 76 -2.86 6.08 10.30
CA THR A 76 -3.87 5.82 11.32
C THR A 76 -4.06 7.01 12.27
N ALA A 77 -2.98 7.74 12.55
CA ALA A 77 -3.02 8.99 13.33
C ALA A 77 -3.52 10.21 12.55
N GLY A 78 -3.84 10.06 11.25
CA GLY A 78 -4.34 11.13 10.40
C GLY A 78 -3.28 12.14 9.94
N GLN A 79 -2.00 11.75 9.93
CA GLN A 79 -0.91 12.59 9.39
C GLN A 79 -0.82 12.48 7.86
N PHE A 80 -1.38 11.44 7.27
CA PHE A 80 -1.49 11.20 5.84
C PHE A 80 -2.94 10.88 5.46
N ASP A 81 -3.35 11.31 4.29
CA ASP A 81 -4.67 11.07 3.71
C ASP A 81 -4.77 9.71 3.03
N ALA A 82 -3.63 9.22 2.54
CA ALA A 82 -3.47 7.91 1.93
C ALA A 82 -2.10 7.30 2.25
N CYS A 83 -2.00 5.97 2.20
CA CYS A 83 -0.74 5.25 2.35
C CYS A 83 -0.77 3.93 1.57
N THR A 84 0.38 3.48 1.07
CA THR A 84 0.49 2.12 0.53
C THR A 84 0.57 1.12 1.66
N MET A 85 -0.18 0.01 1.56
CA MET A 85 -0.08 -1.11 2.48
C MET A 85 -0.71 -2.37 1.90
N ALA A 86 -0.35 -3.53 2.45
CA ALA A 86 -1.05 -4.77 2.15
C ALA A 86 -2.48 -4.73 2.72
N GLN A 87 -3.41 -5.38 2.03
CA GLN A 87 -4.84 -5.34 2.43
C GLN A 87 -5.08 -5.92 3.82
N MET A 88 -4.27 -6.90 4.24
CA MET A 88 -4.38 -7.46 5.59
C MET A 88 -3.92 -6.48 6.67
N ASP A 89 -2.87 -5.72 6.37
CA ASP A 89 -2.38 -4.70 7.30
C ASP A 89 -3.35 -3.52 7.38
N ALA A 90 -4.04 -3.20 6.26
CA ALA A 90 -5.15 -2.24 6.27
C ALA A 90 -6.32 -2.71 7.17
N LEU A 91 -6.53 -4.02 7.30
CA LEU A 91 -7.49 -4.60 8.23
C LEU A 91 -6.98 -4.58 9.66
N THR A 92 -5.75 -5.06 9.91
CA THR A 92 -5.23 -5.32 11.26
C THR A 92 -4.76 -4.06 11.98
N ILE A 93 -4.41 -2.98 11.28
CA ILE A 93 -3.91 -1.74 11.89
C ILE A 93 -4.95 -0.61 11.79
N PRO A 94 -5.18 0.08 10.67
CA PRO A 94 -6.10 1.21 10.66
C PRO A 94 -7.56 0.80 10.88
N ALA A 95 -8.06 -0.28 10.25
CA ALA A 95 -9.46 -0.65 10.36
C ALA A 95 -9.83 -1.13 11.78
N VAL A 96 -9.01 -1.99 12.39
CA VAL A 96 -9.18 -2.39 13.80
C VAL A 96 -8.96 -1.21 14.75
N GLY A 97 -8.06 -0.29 14.40
CA GLY A 97 -7.86 0.99 15.09
C GLY A 97 -9.04 1.97 14.96
N GLY A 98 -10.08 1.64 14.19
CA GLY A 98 -11.30 2.42 14.01
C GLY A 98 -11.27 3.42 12.85
N VAL A 99 -10.18 3.47 12.07
CA VAL A 99 -10.07 4.32 10.88
C VAL A 99 -10.80 3.67 9.71
N ASP A 100 -11.80 4.37 9.18
CA ASP A 100 -12.53 3.95 7.98
C ASP A 100 -11.65 4.19 6.74
N SER A 101 -11.25 3.13 6.08
CA SER A 101 -10.25 3.11 5.00
C SER A 101 -10.79 2.49 3.73
N THR A 102 -10.38 3.03 2.58
CA THR A 102 -10.77 2.56 1.26
C THR A 102 -9.53 2.14 0.46
N VAL A 103 -9.48 0.89 0.00
CA VAL A 103 -8.55 0.45 -1.05
C VAL A 103 -8.99 1.13 -2.34
N LEU A 104 -8.32 2.22 -2.68
CA LEU A 104 -8.59 3.03 -3.87
C LEU A 104 -8.04 2.38 -5.14
N ILE A 105 -6.85 1.78 -5.01
CA ILE A 105 -6.11 1.14 -6.09
C ILE A 105 -5.61 -0.22 -5.57
N ALA A 106 -5.99 -1.30 -6.26
CA ALA A 106 -5.30 -2.58 -6.12
C ALA A 106 -4.11 -2.54 -7.10
N GLY A 107 -2.89 -2.49 -6.58
CA GLY A 107 -1.68 -2.33 -7.37
C GLY A 107 -1.14 -3.65 -7.90
N ASP A 108 -1.10 -4.64 -7.04
CA ASP A 108 -0.53 -5.95 -7.33
C ASP A 108 -0.94 -6.99 -6.28
N TYR A 109 -0.48 -8.23 -6.45
CA TYR A 109 -0.36 -9.18 -5.35
C TYR A 109 1.04 -9.82 -5.38
N SER A 110 1.52 -10.20 -4.20
CA SER A 110 2.80 -10.86 -4.04
C SER A 110 2.76 -12.29 -4.58
N ASP A 111 3.69 -12.65 -5.48
CA ASP A 111 3.80 -13.95 -6.14
C ASP A 111 5.25 -14.45 -6.08
N GLY A 112 5.75 -14.62 -4.85
CA GLY A 112 7.13 -14.94 -4.53
C GLY A 112 7.96 -13.76 -4.05
N ASN A 113 7.35 -12.59 -3.85
CA ASN A 113 8.02 -11.36 -3.41
C ASN A 113 8.27 -11.34 -1.91
N ASP A 114 7.34 -11.91 -1.13
CA ASP A 114 7.49 -12.15 0.30
C ASP A 114 8.03 -13.56 0.54
N ALA A 115 9.01 -13.73 1.45
CA ALA A 115 9.63 -15.01 1.67
C ALA A 115 10.08 -15.25 3.13
N ILE A 116 10.03 -16.53 3.53
CA ILE A 116 10.70 -17.06 4.72
C ILE A 116 12.09 -17.53 4.30
N ILE A 117 13.12 -16.97 4.90
CA ILE A 117 14.52 -17.24 4.56
C ILE A 117 15.22 -17.85 5.76
N LEU A 118 15.93 -18.96 5.52
CA LEU A 118 16.78 -19.61 6.52
C LEU A 118 18.24 -19.56 6.11
N MET A 119 19.14 -19.47 7.11
CA MET A 119 20.58 -19.60 6.93
C MET A 119 21.05 -21.03 7.23
N ASN A 120 21.85 -21.60 6.34
CA ASN A 120 22.39 -22.97 6.44
C ASN A 120 21.35 -24.11 6.47
N LYS A 121 20.10 -23.84 6.08
CA LYS A 121 18.98 -24.79 6.09
C LYS A 121 18.11 -24.54 4.86
N ASP A 122 17.55 -25.58 4.29
CA ASP A 122 16.81 -25.55 3.02
C ASP A 122 15.38 -26.13 3.11
N GLU A 123 14.98 -26.59 4.30
CA GLU A 123 13.64 -27.10 4.55
C GLU A 123 12.91 -26.19 5.56
N LEU A 124 11.64 -25.88 5.29
CA LEU A 124 10.83 -25.02 6.20
C LEU A 124 10.71 -25.62 7.61
N SER A 125 10.64 -26.95 7.72
CA SER A 125 10.58 -27.65 9.02
C SER A 125 11.78 -27.38 9.93
N ASP A 126 12.91 -26.94 9.37
CA ASP A 126 14.13 -26.60 10.11
C ASP A 126 14.02 -25.27 10.89
N ILE A 127 12.95 -24.50 10.67
CA ILE A 127 12.66 -23.26 11.41
C ILE A 127 12.31 -23.52 12.89
N LYS A 128 11.92 -24.75 13.22
CA LYS A 128 11.48 -25.11 14.56
C LYS A 128 12.49 -24.73 15.65
N GLY A 129 12.00 -23.98 16.66
CA GLY A 129 12.78 -23.53 17.80
C GLY A 129 13.77 -22.41 17.51
N GLN A 130 13.71 -21.79 16.31
CA GLN A 130 14.54 -20.64 15.97
C GLN A 130 13.90 -19.32 16.38
N ASP A 131 14.75 -18.31 16.59
CA ASP A 131 14.35 -16.91 16.61
C ASP A 131 14.11 -16.48 15.17
N VAL A 132 12.92 -15.97 14.86
CA VAL A 132 12.50 -15.53 13.53
C VAL A 132 12.29 -14.02 13.55
N ASN A 133 13.20 -13.30 12.93
CA ASN A 133 13.12 -11.85 12.85
C ASN A 133 12.18 -11.43 11.72
N LEU A 134 11.20 -10.61 12.03
CA LEU A 134 10.21 -10.09 11.08
C LEU A 134 9.53 -8.85 11.65
N VAL A 135 8.80 -8.14 10.80
CA VAL A 135 7.89 -7.08 11.26
C VAL A 135 6.65 -7.72 11.87
N GLU A 136 6.54 -7.67 13.21
CA GLU A 136 5.46 -8.33 13.94
C GLU A 136 4.09 -7.70 13.62
N TYR A 137 3.05 -8.52 13.53
CA TYR A 137 1.68 -8.16 13.18
C TYR A 137 1.48 -7.61 11.75
N SER A 138 2.49 -7.70 10.88
CA SER A 138 2.40 -7.35 9.46
C SER A 138 2.17 -8.56 8.56
N VAL A 139 2.13 -8.30 7.26
CA VAL A 139 2.12 -9.31 6.18
C VAL A 139 3.19 -10.39 6.37
N SER A 140 4.39 -10.05 6.90
CA SER A 140 5.44 -11.02 7.18
C SER A 140 5.05 -12.01 8.28
N HIS A 141 4.33 -11.55 9.31
CA HIS A 141 3.80 -12.45 10.35
C HIS A 141 2.74 -13.39 9.78
N TYR A 142 1.87 -12.87 8.93
CA TYR A 142 0.90 -13.67 8.17
C TYR A 142 1.59 -14.76 7.34
N LEU A 143 2.60 -14.39 6.53
CA LEU A 143 3.34 -15.34 5.71
C LEU A 143 4.01 -16.43 6.55
N LEU A 144 4.61 -16.05 7.70
CA LEU A 144 5.19 -17.01 8.64
C LEU A 144 4.17 -18.05 9.07
N ALA A 145 3.03 -17.59 9.60
CA ALA A 145 1.99 -18.46 10.11
C ALA A 145 1.44 -19.38 9.01
N ARG A 146 1.18 -18.85 7.79
CA ARG A 146 0.76 -19.64 6.63
C ARG A 146 1.80 -20.70 6.25
N GLY A 147 3.09 -20.35 6.26
CA GLY A 147 4.16 -21.31 6.00
C GLY A 147 4.20 -22.41 7.06
N LEU A 148 4.16 -22.06 8.34
CA LEU A 148 4.18 -22.99 9.46
C LEU A 148 3.04 -24.01 9.41
N GLU A 149 1.82 -23.58 9.04
CA GLU A 149 0.68 -24.48 8.85
C GLU A 149 0.95 -25.60 7.82
N THR A 150 1.67 -25.29 6.74
CA THR A 150 1.97 -26.27 5.67
C THR A 150 2.81 -27.45 6.16
N VAL A 151 3.56 -27.25 7.25
CA VAL A 151 4.39 -28.29 7.88
C VAL A 151 3.86 -28.74 9.23
N GLY A 152 2.60 -28.40 9.57
CA GLY A 152 1.93 -28.81 10.80
C GLY A 152 2.47 -28.17 12.06
N MET A 153 3.06 -26.97 11.94
CA MET A 153 3.56 -26.12 13.02
C MET A 153 2.69 -24.87 13.19
N SER A 154 2.96 -24.13 14.23
CA SER A 154 2.39 -22.82 14.54
C SER A 154 3.46 -21.90 15.11
N GLU A 155 3.14 -20.63 15.38
CA GLU A 155 4.04 -19.65 15.95
C GLU A 155 4.55 -20.06 17.35
N ARG A 156 3.89 -21.04 18.03
CA ARG A 156 4.37 -21.62 19.30
C ARG A 156 5.61 -22.50 19.13
N ASP A 157 5.91 -22.91 17.90
CA ASP A 157 7.08 -23.73 17.57
C ASP A 157 8.31 -22.90 17.25
N VAL A 158 8.21 -21.57 17.18
CA VAL A 158 9.27 -20.60 16.91
C VAL A 158 9.25 -19.46 17.92
N GLN A 159 10.26 -18.60 17.91
CA GLN A 159 10.27 -17.36 18.69
C GLN A 159 10.24 -16.18 17.72
N VAL A 160 9.10 -15.51 17.61
CA VAL A 160 9.01 -14.27 16.80
C VAL A 160 9.77 -13.15 17.49
N VAL A 161 10.61 -12.46 16.75
CA VAL A 161 11.40 -11.30 17.20
C VAL A 161 11.03 -10.11 16.33
N ASN A 162 10.31 -9.14 16.92
CA ASN A 162 9.92 -7.94 16.20
C ASN A 162 11.14 -7.13 15.78
N THR A 163 11.28 -6.90 14.48
CA THR A 163 12.39 -6.19 13.88
C THR A 163 11.86 -5.33 12.74
N SER A 164 12.19 -4.02 12.77
CA SER A 164 11.82 -3.11 11.69
C SER A 164 12.41 -3.57 10.36
N ASP A 165 11.67 -3.40 9.27
CA ASP A 165 12.12 -3.69 7.91
C ASP A 165 13.42 -2.94 7.57
N ALA A 166 13.59 -1.72 8.05
CA ALA A 166 14.81 -0.93 7.88
C ALA A 166 16.08 -1.60 8.50
N ASP A 167 15.90 -2.47 9.50
CA ASP A 167 17.00 -3.11 10.23
C ASP A 167 17.22 -4.58 9.82
N LEU A 168 16.24 -5.25 9.19
CA LEU A 168 16.25 -6.70 8.94
C LEU A 168 17.51 -7.19 8.21
N VAL A 169 17.92 -6.51 7.15
CA VAL A 169 19.12 -6.92 6.37
C VAL A 169 20.38 -6.85 7.22
N SER A 170 20.56 -5.77 7.97
CA SER A 170 21.74 -5.56 8.82
C SER A 170 21.79 -6.56 9.98
N VAL A 171 20.63 -6.83 10.60
CA VAL A 171 20.50 -7.80 11.69
C VAL A 171 20.76 -9.20 11.21
N PHE A 172 20.19 -9.61 10.07
CA PHE A 172 20.46 -10.93 9.46
C PHE A 172 21.93 -11.09 9.03
N GLY A 173 22.53 -10.04 8.47
CA GLY A 173 23.93 -9.99 8.06
C GLY A 173 24.93 -10.07 9.22
N SER A 174 24.51 -9.82 10.47
CA SER A 174 25.38 -9.99 11.66
C SER A 174 25.80 -11.43 11.89
N GLY A 175 25.02 -12.40 11.39
CA GLY A 175 25.23 -13.84 11.55
C GLY A 175 24.67 -14.43 12.85
N ASP A 176 24.11 -13.61 13.72
CA ASP A 176 23.44 -14.06 14.95
C ASP A 176 21.99 -14.50 14.68
N VAL A 177 21.38 -13.98 13.59
CA VAL A 177 20.05 -14.32 13.12
C VAL A 177 20.13 -15.36 12.00
N THR A 178 19.33 -16.41 12.08
CA THR A 178 19.34 -17.54 11.14
C THR A 178 18.00 -17.79 10.45
N ALA A 179 16.95 -17.03 10.82
CA ALA A 179 15.63 -17.07 10.21
C ALA A 179 15.02 -15.67 10.14
N THR A 180 14.46 -15.33 8.99
CA THR A 180 13.75 -14.06 8.79
C THR A 180 12.59 -14.21 7.83
N VAL A 181 11.62 -13.30 7.93
CA VAL A 181 10.53 -13.15 6.97
C VAL A 181 10.47 -11.70 6.55
N THR A 182 10.49 -11.46 5.24
CA THR A 182 10.48 -10.11 4.68
C THR A 182 10.06 -10.14 3.21
N TRP A 183 10.15 -9.00 2.55
CA TRP A 183 9.75 -8.79 1.15
C TRP A 183 10.88 -8.17 0.31
N ASN A 184 10.73 -8.11 -1.02
CA ASN A 184 11.68 -7.45 -1.89
C ASN A 184 11.58 -5.90 -1.79
N PRO A 185 12.75 -5.23 -1.79
CA PRO A 185 14.08 -5.69 -2.20
C PRO A 185 14.87 -6.48 -1.15
N LEU A 186 14.48 -6.46 0.14
CA LEU A 186 15.22 -7.05 1.26
C LEU A 186 15.45 -8.57 1.06
N VAL A 187 14.45 -9.28 0.52
CA VAL A 187 14.58 -10.71 0.18
C VAL A 187 15.74 -10.94 -0.78
N SER A 188 15.84 -10.14 -1.85
CA SER A 188 16.91 -10.28 -2.84
C SER A 188 18.29 -10.00 -2.23
N GLU A 189 18.37 -8.99 -1.37
CA GLU A 189 19.60 -8.63 -0.67
C GLU A 189 20.05 -9.74 0.28
N ILE A 190 19.15 -10.26 1.12
CA ILE A 190 19.45 -11.38 2.04
C ILE A 190 19.81 -12.64 1.27
N LEU A 191 19.11 -12.98 0.18
CA LEU A 191 19.40 -14.15 -0.64
C LEU A 191 20.72 -14.03 -1.43
N SER A 192 21.31 -12.83 -1.54
CA SER A 192 22.66 -12.65 -2.06
C SER A 192 23.76 -13.07 -1.07
N MET A 193 23.42 -13.22 0.21
CA MET A 193 24.34 -13.64 1.25
C MET A 193 24.63 -15.16 1.16
N PRO A 194 25.83 -15.61 1.56
CA PRO A 194 26.17 -17.04 1.48
C PRO A 194 25.26 -17.92 2.35
N LYS A 195 24.81 -19.05 1.80
CA LYS A 195 24.08 -20.11 2.51
C LYS A 195 22.69 -19.70 3.00
N THR A 196 22.08 -18.75 2.34
CA THR A 196 20.68 -18.34 2.56
C THR A 196 19.78 -19.06 1.57
N HIS A 197 18.61 -19.49 2.03
CA HIS A 197 17.62 -20.22 1.24
C HIS A 197 16.23 -19.71 1.52
N SER A 198 15.45 -19.36 0.48
CA SER A 198 14.02 -19.21 0.59
C SER A 198 13.39 -20.59 0.76
N VAL A 199 12.70 -20.82 1.85
CA VAL A 199 12.08 -22.11 2.19
C VAL A 199 10.57 -22.11 2.05
N PHE A 200 9.97 -20.93 1.96
CA PHE A 200 8.56 -20.69 1.66
C PHE A 200 8.42 -19.26 1.13
N ASP A 201 7.55 -19.05 0.16
CA ASP A 201 7.27 -17.71 -0.34
C ASP A 201 5.80 -17.56 -0.77
N SER A 202 5.39 -16.32 -1.06
CA SER A 202 4.01 -15.95 -1.36
C SER A 202 3.44 -16.59 -2.62
N SER A 203 4.27 -17.15 -3.52
CA SER A 203 3.77 -17.91 -4.68
C SER A 203 3.07 -19.21 -4.28
N MET A 204 3.31 -19.68 -3.05
CA MET A 204 2.63 -20.85 -2.47
C MET A 204 1.21 -20.52 -1.94
N ILE A 205 0.89 -19.23 -1.83
CA ILE A 205 -0.41 -18.71 -1.39
C ILE A 205 -0.91 -17.59 -2.35
N PRO A 206 -1.03 -17.88 -3.66
CA PRO A 206 -1.22 -16.87 -4.69
C PRO A 206 -2.51 -16.07 -4.50
N GLY A 207 -2.39 -14.73 -4.51
CA GLY A 207 -3.50 -13.80 -4.35
C GLY A 207 -4.01 -13.62 -2.91
N GLU A 208 -3.31 -14.16 -1.90
CA GLU A 208 -3.62 -13.90 -0.49
C GLU A 208 -3.00 -12.59 0.01
N ILE A 209 -1.87 -12.13 -0.54
CA ILE A 209 -1.21 -10.86 -0.19
C ILE A 209 -1.45 -9.88 -1.33
N ILE A 210 -2.36 -8.93 -1.12
CA ILE A 210 -2.75 -7.93 -2.10
C ILE A 210 -2.24 -6.56 -1.64
N ASP A 211 -1.52 -5.87 -2.49
CA ASP A 211 -0.95 -4.58 -2.21
C ASP A 211 -1.71 -3.46 -2.90
N GLY A 212 -1.83 -2.32 -2.22
CA GLY A 212 -2.61 -1.23 -2.78
C GLY A 212 -2.35 0.13 -2.15
N LEU A 213 -3.00 1.15 -2.71
CA LEU A 213 -3.11 2.47 -2.11
C LEU A 213 -4.42 2.56 -1.32
N ILE A 214 -4.28 2.78 -0.04
CA ILE A 214 -5.37 2.91 0.92
C ILE A 214 -5.56 4.38 1.28
N VAL A 215 -6.79 4.87 1.17
CA VAL A 215 -7.16 6.27 1.42
C VAL A 215 -8.18 6.34 2.56
N ASN A 216 -8.08 7.36 3.41
CA ASN A 216 -9.11 7.64 4.40
C ASN A 216 -10.46 7.87 3.71
N THR A 217 -11.47 7.09 4.09
CA THR A 217 -12.77 7.09 3.40
C THR A 217 -13.49 8.43 3.49
N GLU A 218 -13.38 9.15 4.60
CA GLU A 218 -14.02 10.46 4.77
C GLU A 218 -13.33 11.52 3.90
N THR A 219 -11.99 11.51 3.87
CA THR A 219 -11.19 12.37 2.99
C THR A 219 -11.56 12.12 1.52
N LEU A 220 -11.62 10.86 1.09
CA LEU A 220 -11.96 10.49 -0.27
C LEU A 220 -13.38 10.91 -0.67
N LYS A 221 -14.37 10.73 0.23
CA LYS A 221 -15.76 11.16 0.01
C LYS A 221 -15.89 12.68 -0.07
N ALA A 222 -15.17 13.41 0.77
CA ALA A 222 -15.18 14.88 0.76
C ALA A 222 -14.46 15.43 -0.49
N ASN A 223 -13.44 14.73 -0.99
CA ASN A 223 -12.56 15.19 -2.06
C ASN A 223 -12.40 14.14 -3.17
N PRO A 224 -13.42 13.93 -4.02
CA PRO A 224 -13.34 12.98 -5.13
C PRO A 224 -12.23 13.30 -6.15
N ALA A 225 -11.72 14.54 -6.17
CA ALA A 225 -10.59 14.98 -6.98
C ALA A 225 -9.33 14.19 -6.62
N LEU A 226 -9.08 13.93 -5.33
CA LEU A 226 -7.97 13.13 -4.84
C LEU A 226 -7.99 11.71 -5.42
N GLY A 227 -9.13 11.03 -5.37
CA GLY A 227 -9.27 9.68 -5.93
C GLY A 227 -8.99 9.63 -7.43
N LYS A 228 -9.48 10.64 -8.18
CA LYS A 228 -9.22 10.74 -9.62
C LYS A 228 -7.76 10.99 -9.94
N ALA A 229 -7.12 11.91 -9.21
CA ALA A 229 -5.71 12.28 -9.44
C ALA A 229 -4.79 11.09 -9.14
N LEU A 230 -4.95 10.44 -7.98
CA LEU A 230 -4.12 9.30 -7.58
C LEU A 230 -4.29 8.11 -8.52
N THR A 231 -5.53 7.76 -8.87
CA THR A 231 -5.80 6.64 -9.79
C THR A 231 -5.28 6.93 -11.20
N GLY A 232 -5.45 8.18 -11.67
CA GLY A 232 -4.94 8.60 -12.97
C GLY A 232 -3.40 8.56 -13.03
N ALA A 233 -2.73 9.09 -12.01
CA ALA A 233 -1.28 9.06 -11.91
C ALA A 233 -0.75 7.61 -11.89
N TRP A 234 -1.34 6.74 -11.07
CA TRP A 234 -0.94 5.34 -10.97
C TRP A 234 -1.00 4.62 -12.32
N PHE A 235 -2.14 4.66 -13.02
CA PHE A 235 -2.27 3.92 -14.28
C PHE A 235 -1.50 4.57 -15.44
N GLU A 236 -1.16 5.86 -15.38
CA GLU A 236 -0.22 6.46 -16.31
C GLU A 236 1.19 5.86 -16.09
N ILE A 237 1.66 5.78 -14.84
CA ILE A 237 2.94 5.16 -14.50
C ILE A 237 2.96 3.67 -14.91
N MET A 238 1.88 2.95 -14.65
CA MET A 238 1.75 1.55 -15.07
C MET A 238 1.89 1.40 -16.60
N ALA A 239 1.30 2.30 -17.37
CA ALA A 239 1.44 2.30 -18.83
C ALA A 239 2.87 2.62 -19.27
N GLU A 240 3.56 3.56 -18.61
CA GLU A 240 4.93 3.95 -18.95
C GLU A 240 5.96 2.85 -18.63
N MET A 241 5.79 2.15 -17.48
CA MET A 241 6.75 1.13 -17.03
C MET A 241 6.52 -0.25 -17.67
N SER A 242 5.36 -0.47 -18.31
CA SER A 242 4.99 -1.79 -18.83
C SER A 242 5.69 -2.11 -20.17
N GLY A 243 5.97 -3.41 -20.40
CA GLY A 243 6.54 -3.92 -21.64
C GLY A 243 8.06 -3.75 -21.75
N ASP A 244 8.60 -3.96 -22.99
CA ASP A 244 10.04 -4.09 -23.24
C ASP A 244 10.64 -2.93 -24.05
N SER A 245 9.90 -1.82 -24.23
CA SER A 245 10.43 -0.63 -24.94
C SER A 245 11.60 -0.01 -24.16
N ASP A 246 12.47 0.70 -24.88
CA ASP A 246 13.59 1.39 -24.25
C ASP A 246 13.09 2.43 -23.23
N SER A 247 11.98 3.12 -23.51
CA SER A 247 11.36 4.05 -22.56
C SER A 247 10.85 3.36 -21.31
N ALA A 248 10.20 2.20 -21.42
CA ALA A 248 9.73 1.44 -20.25
C ALA A 248 10.91 0.95 -19.38
N LYS A 249 12.00 0.53 -20.01
CA LYS A 249 13.23 0.16 -19.30
C LYS A 249 13.88 1.34 -18.60
N GLU A 250 13.87 2.54 -19.21
CA GLU A 250 14.36 3.76 -18.58
C GLU A 250 13.56 4.10 -17.33
N VAL A 251 12.24 4.03 -17.39
CA VAL A 251 11.33 4.22 -16.23
C VAL A 251 11.65 3.21 -15.11
N ARG A 252 11.74 1.90 -15.44
CA ARG A 252 12.10 0.88 -14.46
C ARG A 252 13.53 1.02 -13.93
N THR A 253 14.47 1.59 -14.70
CA THR A 253 15.82 1.90 -14.24
C THR A 253 15.80 2.95 -13.12
N LEU A 254 14.98 4.01 -13.26
CA LEU A 254 14.82 5.01 -12.20
C LEU A 254 14.19 4.41 -10.92
N MET A 255 13.24 3.48 -11.08
CA MET A 255 12.67 2.75 -9.95
C MET A 255 13.71 1.81 -9.29
N ALA A 256 14.53 1.14 -10.10
CA ALA A 256 15.61 0.29 -9.63
C ALA A 256 16.65 1.07 -8.81
N GLU A 257 17.06 2.25 -9.29
CA GLU A 257 17.98 3.14 -8.54
C GLU A 257 17.40 3.54 -7.17
N ALA A 258 16.08 3.84 -7.11
CA ALA A 258 15.40 4.16 -5.86
C ALA A 258 15.25 2.93 -4.93
N ALA A 259 15.24 1.71 -5.48
CA ALA A 259 15.26 0.44 -4.75
C ALA A 259 16.69 -0.07 -4.45
N GLU A 260 17.73 0.76 -4.67
CA GLU A 260 19.14 0.44 -4.46
C GLU A 260 19.63 -0.81 -5.22
N THR A 261 19.07 -1.04 -6.43
CA THR A 261 19.43 -2.16 -7.31
C THR A 261 19.62 -1.69 -8.76
N ASP A 262 19.94 -2.62 -9.66
CA ASP A 262 19.95 -2.34 -11.11
C ASP A 262 18.66 -2.79 -11.80
N LEU A 263 18.51 -2.45 -13.09
CA LEU A 263 17.33 -2.83 -13.88
C LEU A 263 17.07 -4.34 -13.86
N ALA A 264 18.12 -5.16 -13.96
CA ALA A 264 17.96 -6.62 -13.98
C ALA A 264 17.49 -7.16 -12.62
N GLY A 265 17.98 -6.58 -11.53
CA GLY A 265 17.53 -6.89 -10.17
C GLY A 265 16.08 -6.48 -9.95
N TYR A 266 15.70 -5.28 -10.37
CA TYR A 266 14.32 -4.81 -10.25
C TYR A 266 13.35 -5.61 -11.12
N ASP A 267 13.71 -5.90 -12.38
CA ASP A 267 12.90 -6.75 -13.26
C ASP A 267 12.72 -8.16 -12.68
N ALA A 268 13.73 -8.70 -11.98
CA ALA A 268 13.62 -9.98 -11.28
C ALA A 268 12.66 -9.92 -10.06
N GLN A 269 12.61 -8.79 -9.36
CA GLN A 269 11.65 -8.54 -8.28
C GLN A 269 10.23 -8.38 -8.83
N LEU A 270 10.05 -7.60 -9.91
CA LEU A 270 8.76 -7.47 -10.60
C LEU A 270 8.23 -8.79 -11.16
N ALA A 271 9.12 -9.72 -11.57
CA ALA A 271 8.71 -11.06 -12.01
C ALA A 271 8.10 -11.91 -10.87
N LYS A 272 8.28 -11.49 -9.62
CA LYS A 272 7.68 -12.07 -8.40
C LYS A 272 6.54 -11.23 -7.84
N THR A 273 6.09 -10.23 -8.59
CA THR A 273 5.01 -9.32 -8.24
C THR A 273 3.99 -9.35 -9.37
N HIS A 274 2.80 -9.81 -9.10
CA HIS A 274 1.74 -9.81 -10.11
C HIS A 274 1.13 -8.41 -10.21
N MET A 275 1.81 -7.52 -10.95
CA MET A 275 1.38 -6.14 -11.14
C MET A 275 0.10 -6.04 -11.98
N TYR A 276 -0.84 -5.21 -11.56
CA TYR A 276 -2.02 -4.84 -12.34
C TYR A 276 -1.72 -3.63 -13.23
N TYR A 277 -1.07 -3.86 -14.36
CA TYR A 277 -0.66 -2.80 -15.30
C TYR A 277 -1.80 -2.02 -15.95
N THR A 278 -3.03 -2.52 -15.85
CA THR A 278 -4.19 -1.85 -16.45
C THR A 278 -5.34 -1.74 -15.46
N PRO A 279 -6.18 -0.69 -15.56
CA PRO A 279 -7.38 -0.58 -14.74
C PRO A 279 -8.31 -1.80 -14.86
N ALA A 280 -8.40 -2.39 -16.05
CA ALA A 280 -9.24 -3.57 -16.30
C ALA A 280 -8.76 -4.79 -15.49
N ALA A 281 -7.44 -5.02 -15.41
CA ALA A 281 -6.89 -6.12 -14.62
C ALA A 281 -7.13 -5.93 -13.11
N ALA A 282 -6.95 -4.71 -12.59
CA ALA A 282 -7.27 -4.39 -11.20
C ALA A 282 -8.76 -4.58 -10.88
N LEU A 283 -9.63 -4.20 -11.83
CA LEU A 283 -11.09 -4.39 -11.70
C LEU A 283 -11.50 -5.88 -11.68
N GLU A 284 -10.80 -6.75 -12.42
CA GLU A 284 -11.07 -8.20 -12.38
C GLU A 284 -10.87 -8.74 -10.96
N LEU A 285 -9.81 -8.32 -10.26
CA LEU A 285 -9.62 -8.67 -8.85
C LEU A 285 -10.73 -8.10 -7.97
N VAL A 286 -10.90 -6.76 -8.00
CA VAL A 286 -11.76 -6.06 -7.03
C VAL A 286 -13.23 -6.45 -7.18
N ASN A 287 -13.69 -6.74 -8.39
CA ASN A 287 -15.06 -7.21 -8.66
C ASN A 287 -15.24 -8.74 -8.48
N SER A 288 -14.16 -9.47 -8.23
CA SER A 288 -14.22 -10.93 -8.14
C SER A 288 -14.91 -11.39 -6.83
N PRO A 289 -15.85 -12.33 -6.88
CA PRO A 289 -16.33 -13.01 -5.67
C PRO A 289 -15.21 -13.68 -4.87
N LYS A 290 -14.10 -14.08 -5.51
CA LYS A 290 -12.94 -14.64 -4.82
C LYS A 290 -12.30 -13.65 -3.84
N LEU A 291 -12.41 -12.34 -4.08
CA LEU A 291 -11.91 -11.35 -3.13
C LEU A 291 -12.65 -11.45 -1.79
N VAL A 292 -13.96 -11.72 -1.81
CA VAL A 292 -14.75 -11.95 -0.59
C VAL A 292 -14.23 -13.17 0.16
N ASP A 293 -13.97 -14.27 -0.56
CA ASP A 293 -13.41 -15.50 0.04
C ASP A 293 -12.01 -15.24 0.63
N THR A 294 -11.15 -14.53 -0.12
CA THR A 294 -9.80 -14.15 0.33
C THR A 294 -9.87 -13.30 1.60
N MET A 295 -10.68 -12.23 1.61
CA MET A 295 -10.77 -11.34 2.77
C MET A 295 -11.44 -12.01 3.97
N THR A 296 -12.38 -12.95 3.75
CA THR A 296 -12.93 -13.79 4.80
C THR A 296 -11.84 -14.64 5.44
N HIS A 297 -11.07 -15.35 4.62
CA HIS A 297 -9.95 -16.17 5.09
C HIS A 297 -8.91 -15.34 5.84
N VAL A 298 -8.48 -14.20 5.28
CA VAL A 298 -7.52 -13.29 5.92
C VAL A 298 -8.04 -12.81 7.28
N ALA A 299 -9.30 -12.41 7.39
CA ALA A 299 -9.87 -11.92 8.65
C ALA A 299 -9.96 -13.03 9.72
N GLU A 300 -10.46 -14.22 9.32
CA GLU A 300 -10.56 -15.37 10.22
C GLU A 300 -9.18 -15.83 10.68
N PHE A 301 -8.25 -15.97 9.75
CA PHE A 301 -6.86 -16.32 10.04
C PHE A 301 -6.19 -15.29 10.97
N SER A 302 -6.32 -14.00 10.65
CA SER A 302 -5.75 -12.92 11.47
C SER A 302 -6.30 -12.93 12.90
N PHE A 303 -7.58 -13.27 13.06
CA PHE A 303 -8.18 -13.43 14.39
C PHE A 303 -7.62 -14.65 15.14
N GLU A 304 -7.56 -15.81 14.50
CA GLU A 304 -7.08 -17.07 15.10
C GLU A 304 -5.62 -16.96 15.55
N HIS A 305 -4.81 -16.18 14.83
CA HIS A 305 -3.39 -15.96 15.12
C HIS A 305 -3.11 -14.67 15.93
N GLY A 306 -4.16 -14.00 16.44
CA GLY A 306 -4.02 -12.82 17.29
C GLY A 306 -3.61 -11.53 16.58
N LEU A 307 -3.60 -11.52 15.24
CA LEU A 307 -3.19 -10.35 14.44
C LEU A 307 -4.21 -9.20 14.48
N LEU A 308 -5.46 -9.47 14.93
CA LEU A 308 -6.46 -8.42 15.21
C LEU A 308 -6.32 -7.79 16.58
N GLY A 309 -5.26 -8.13 17.34
CA GLY A 309 -4.99 -7.67 18.68
C GLY A 309 -5.67 -8.54 19.76
N GLU A 310 -5.07 -8.56 20.97
CA GLU A 310 -5.52 -9.41 22.09
C GLU A 310 -6.96 -9.14 22.57
N GLY A 311 -7.52 -7.98 22.22
CA GLY A 311 -8.87 -7.57 22.63
C GLY A 311 -9.97 -7.83 21.60
N ALA A 312 -9.64 -8.36 20.42
CA ALA A 312 -10.64 -8.64 19.39
C ALA A 312 -11.58 -9.75 19.85
N PRO A 313 -12.92 -9.53 19.90
CA PRO A 313 -13.86 -10.54 20.37
C PRO A 313 -14.19 -11.61 19.31
N SER A 314 -13.99 -11.30 18.02
CA SER A 314 -14.29 -12.19 16.87
C SER A 314 -13.63 -11.69 15.62
N ALA A 315 -13.51 -12.57 14.60
CA ALA A 315 -12.95 -12.23 13.29
C ALA A 315 -13.80 -11.20 12.51
N ASP A 316 -15.10 -11.16 12.78
CA ASP A 316 -16.09 -10.34 12.09
C ASP A 316 -16.40 -8.99 12.78
N ILE A 317 -15.56 -8.59 13.76
CA ILE A 317 -15.75 -7.33 14.49
C ILE A 317 -15.70 -6.08 13.57
N VAL A 318 -14.90 -6.16 12.52
CA VAL A 318 -14.78 -5.13 11.49
C VAL A 318 -15.48 -5.61 10.22
N GLY A 319 -16.36 -4.76 9.66
CA GLY A 319 -16.95 -5.00 8.35
C GLY A 319 -15.99 -4.63 7.23
N ILE A 320 -15.91 -5.51 6.21
CA ILE A 320 -15.16 -5.31 4.98
C ILE A 320 -16.15 -5.27 3.83
N GLU A 321 -16.25 -4.13 3.17
CA GLU A 321 -17.15 -3.94 2.02
C GLU A 321 -16.37 -4.12 0.71
N MET A 322 -16.86 -4.99 -0.14
CA MET A 322 -16.32 -5.27 -1.47
C MET A 322 -17.44 -5.20 -2.50
N PRO A 323 -17.16 -4.91 -3.78
CA PRO A 323 -18.22 -4.86 -4.81
C PRO A 323 -19.06 -6.13 -4.92
N ALA A 324 -18.47 -7.30 -4.64
CA ALA A 324 -19.15 -8.60 -4.70
C ALA A 324 -19.86 -9.01 -3.41
N GLY A 325 -19.64 -8.33 -2.27
CA GLY A 325 -20.26 -8.69 -0.99
C GLY A 325 -19.61 -8.00 0.21
N ILE A 326 -20.17 -8.28 1.39
CA ILE A 326 -19.67 -7.76 2.67
C ILE A 326 -19.28 -8.95 3.54
N TYR A 327 -18.11 -8.89 4.16
CA TYR A 327 -17.72 -9.74 5.27
C TYR A 327 -17.82 -8.94 6.58
N GLY A 328 -18.13 -9.62 7.69
CA GLY A 328 -18.15 -9.03 9.04
C GLY A 328 -19.37 -8.15 9.33
N ASP A 329 -19.23 -7.23 10.30
CA ASP A 329 -20.33 -6.38 10.76
C ASP A 329 -20.67 -5.26 9.76
N PRO A 330 -21.82 -5.31 9.08
CA PRO A 330 -22.21 -4.29 8.12
C PRO A 330 -22.50 -2.91 8.77
N ASN A 331 -22.63 -2.86 10.11
CA ASN A 331 -22.80 -1.60 10.84
C ASN A 331 -21.47 -1.00 11.30
N ASN A 332 -20.36 -1.73 11.16
CA ASN A 332 -19.01 -1.31 11.55
C ASN A 332 -18.01 -1.51 10.39
N ILE A 333 -18.38 -1.08 9.18
CA ILE A 333 -17.48 -1.16 8.03
C ILE A 333 -16.30 -0.19 8.22
N LYS A 334 -15.09 -0.72 8.20
CA LYS A 334 -13.83 0.04 8.35
C LYS A 334 -12.83 -0.21 7.23
N LEU A 335 -13.07 -1.19 6.38
CA LEU A 335 -12.28 -1.42 5.18
C LEU A 335 -13.21 -1.56 3.98
N ARG A 336 -12.87 -0.90 2.87
CA ARG A 336 -13.61 -0.98 1.62
C ARG A 336 -12.67 -1.21 0.45
N PHE A 337 -13.14 -1.98 -0.54
CA PHE A 337 -12.55 -2.02 -1.86
C PHE A 337 -13.46 -1.25 -2.81
N ASP A 338 -13.00 -0.09 -3.30
CA ASP A 338 -13.78 0.76 -4.20
C ASP A 338 -13.33 0.53 -5.65
N ASN A 339 -14.28 0.18 -6.52
CA ASN A 339 -14.02 0.02 -7.95
C ASN A 339 -14.29 1.29 -8.77
N THR A 340 -14.84 2.34 -8.17
CA THR A 340 -15.35 3.54 -8.87
C THR A 340 -14.26 4.23 -9.69
N TYR A 341 -13.13 4.54 -9.08
CA TYR A 341 -12.07 5.30 -9.75
C TYR A 341 -11.28 4.45 -10.75
N MET A 342 -11.07 3.16 -10.45
CA MET A 342 -10.49 2.22 -11.41
C MET A 342 -11.41 2.02 -12.62
N GLN A 343 -12.75 2.01 -12.42
CA GLN A 343 -13.72 1.97 -13.52
C GLN A 343 -13.66 3.24 -14.36
N MET A 344 -13.57 4.42 -13.73
CA MET A 344 -13.39 5.69 -14.46
C MET A 344 -12.12 5.68 -15.30
N ALA A 345 -11.02 5.12 -14.78
CA ALA A 345 -9.77 4.96 -15.52
C ALA A 345 -9.95 4.02 -16.73
N ALA A 346 -10.62 2.88 -16.55
CA ALA A 346 -10.90 1.91 -17.60
C ALA A 346 -11.76 2.50 -18.72
N ASP A 347 -12.70 3.38 -18.37
CA ASP A 347 -13.64 4.05 -19.29
C ASP A 347 -13.03 5.33 -19.92
N GLY A 348 -11.80 5.71 -19.56
CA GLY A 348 -11.14 6.94 -20.04
C GLY A 348 -11.82 8.23 -19.56
N GLN A 349 -12.34 8.21 -18.33
CA GLN A 349 -13.09 9.33 -17.72
C GLN A 349 -12.28 10.12 -16.68
N LEU A 350 -11.01 9.79 -16.48
CA LEU A 350 -10.09 10.53 -15.62
C LEU A 350 -9.38 11.66 -16.35
#